data_f2c60aaf4b80248325bf897f914e56b9
#
_entry.id   f2c60aaf4b80248325bf897f914e56b9
#
_cell.length_a   1.000
_cell.length_b   1.000
_cell.length_c   1.000
_cell.angle_alpha   90.00
_cell.angle_beta   90.00
_cell.angle_gamma   90.00
#
_symmetry.space_group_name_H-M   'P 1'
#
loop_
_entity.id
_entity.type
_entity.pdbx_description
1 polymer ?
#
loop_
_entity_poly.entity_id
_entity_poly.type
_entity_poly.pdbx_seq_one_letter_code
_entity_poly.pdbx_strand_id
1 'polypeptide(L)' 'MASWTNDSRLHGLMRAYLAAVARLDLARENASPPEVVDRLVNEKRIAAQAYEEALVARGWQIPGLAIGPMARASRW' A
#
# COMPACT_ATOMS: atom_id res chain seq x y z
N MET A 1 -12.50 -22.36 -0.84
CA MET A 1 -11.95 -21.99 -2.11
C MET A 1 -11.97 -20.50 -2.32
N ALA A 2 -12.99 -19.83 -1.90
CA ALA A 2 -13.02 -18.39 -2.06
C ALA A 2 -11.87 -17.72 -1.33
N SER A 3 -11.52 -18.22 -0.14
CA SER A 3 -10.44 -17.60 0.59
C SER A 3 -9.10 -17.82 -0.09
N TRP A 4 -8.96 -18.94 -0.77
CA TRP A 4 -7.75 -19.20 -1.52
C TRP A 4 -7.58 -18.17 -2.64
N THR A 5 -8.67 -17.86 -3.33
CA THR A 5 -8.63 -16.87 -4.40
C THR A 5 -8.32 -15.49 -3.85
N ASN A 6 -8.92 -15.16 -2.70
CA ASN A 6 -8.67 -13.87 -2.07
C ASN A 6 -7.23 -13.73 -1.61
N ASP A 7 -6.65 -14.81 -1.12
CA ASP A 7 -5.26 -14.79 -0.69
C ASP A 7 -4.34 -14.56 -1.89
N SER A 8 -4.64 -15.17 -3.02
CA SER A 8 -3.88 -14.94 -4.23
C SER A 8 -3.93 -13.49 -4.65
N ARG A 9 -5.09 -12.88 -4.57
CA ARG A 9 -5.24 -11.49 -4.94
C ARG A 9 -4.46 -10.59 -4.00
N LEU A 10 -4.54 -10.84 -2.70
CA LEU A 10 -3.79 -10.06 -1.73
C LEU A 10 -2.29 -10.18 -1.96
N HIS A 11 -1.85 -11.39 -2.26
CA HIS A 11 -0.45 -11.61 -2.53
C HIS A 11 0.01 -10.83 -3.74
N GLY A 12 -0.82 -10.80 -4.79
CA GLY A 12 -0.50 -10.02 -5.97
C GLY A 12 -0.41 -8.53 -5.70
N LEU A 13 -1.34 -8.03 -4.88
CA LEU A 13 -1.32 -6.62 -4.51
C LEU A 13 -0.11 -6.27 -3.66
N MET A 14 0.27 -7.16 -2.75
CA MET A 14 1.46 -6.94 -1.95
C MET A 14 2.70 -6.90 -2.84
N ARG A 15 2.80 -7.80 -3.80
CA ARG A 15 3.94 -7.81 -4.70
C ARG A 15 3.99 -6.56 -5.56
N ALA A 16 2.83 -6.07 -5.99
CA ALA A 16 2.79 -4.83 -6.75
C ALA A 16 3.29 -3.66 -5.91
N TYR A 17 2.90 -3.61 -4.65
CA TYR A 17 3.36 -2.57 -3.75
C TYR A 17 4.88 -2.65 -3.55
N LEU A 18 5.39 -3.84 -3.30
CA LEU A 18 6.83 -4.01 -3.09
C LEU A 18 7.62 -3.65 -4.35
N ALA A 19 7.09 -3.97 -5.52
CA ALA A 19 7.74 -3.61 -6.77
C ALA A 19 7.77 -2.09 -6.93
N ALA A 20 6.69 -1.41 -6.55
CA ALA A 20 6.66 0.04 -6.63
C ALA A 20 7.68 0.67 -5.69
N VAL A 21 7.81 0.12 -4.48
CA VAL A 21 8.80 0.60 -3.53
C VAL A 21 10.20 0.41 -4.09
N ALA A 22 10.47 -0.74 -4.67
CA ALA A 22 11.79 -1.02 -5.21
C ALA A 22 12.14 -0.06 -6.35
N ARG A 23 11.17 0.21 -7.22
CA ARG A 23 11.41 1.15 -8.32
C ARG A 23 11.68 2.56 -7.80
N LEU A 24 10.96 2.97 -6.77
CA LEU A 24 11.16 4.28 -6.19
C LEU A 24 12.54 4.40 -5.56
N ASP A 25 12.94 3.37 -4.81
CA ASP A 25 14.25 3.40 -4.19
C ASP A 25 15.37 3.45 -5.24
N LEU A 26 15.21 2.69 -6.31
CA LEU A 26 16.20 2.69 -7.37
C LEU A 26 16.28 4.06 -8.05
N ALA A 27 15.13 4.68 -8.27
CA ALA A 27 15.11 6.00 -8.88
C ALA A 27 15.82 7.03 -7.99
N ARG A 28 15.64 6.93 -6.69
CA ARG A 28 16.31 7.83 -5.77
C ARG A 28 17.81 7.61 -5.77
N GLU A 29 18.23 6.35 -5.78
CA GLU A 29 19.64 6.03 -5.83
C GLU A 29 20.30 6.53 -7.11
N ASN A 30 19.56 6.52 -8.20
CA ASN A 30 20.08 6.95 -9.49
C ASN A 30 19.91 8.45 -9.72
N ALA A 31 19.43 9.18 -8.73
CA ALA A 31 19.19 10.62 -8.84
C ALA A 31 18.29 10.96 -10.02
N SER A 32 17.22 10.20 -10.17
CA SER A 32 16.27 10.42 -11.27
C SER A 32 15.61 11.78 -11.16
N PRO A 33 15.14 12.33 -12.29
CA PRO A 33 14.47 13.63 -12.27
C PRO A 33 13.27 13.66 -11.34
N PRO A 34 12.94 14.82 -10.78
CA PRO A 34 11.83 14.92 -9.83
C PRO A 34 10.51 14.41 -10.39
N GLU A 35 10.23 14.61 -11.67
CA GLU A 35 8.96 14.14 -12.21
C GLU A 35 8.90 12.62 -12.25
N VAL A 36 10.04 11.95 -12.44
CA VAL A 36 10.07 10.49 -12.38
C VAL A 36 9.84 10.02 -10.94
N VAL A 37 10.52 10.64 -9.99
CA VAL A 37 10.35 10.29 -8.59
C VAL A 37 8.90 10.53 -8.15
N ASP A 38 8.32 11.66 -8.54
CA ASP A 38 6.94 11.97 -8.18
C ASP A 38 5.97 10.94 -8.73
N ARG A 39 6.17 10.51 -9.96
CA ARG A 39 5.33 9.49 -10.56
C ARG A 39 5.43 8.18 -9.79
N LEU A 40 6.64 7.79 -9.41
CA LEU A 40 6.85 6.55 -8.69
C LEU A 40 6.28 6.62 -7.27
N VAL A 41 6.37 7.78 -6.62
CA VAL A 41 5.74 7.97 -5.32
C VAL A 41 4.23 7.79 -5.44
N ASN A 42 3.65 8.34 -6.50
CA ASN A 42 2.22 8.21 -6.70
C ASN A 42 1.84 6.76 -6.99
N GLU A 43 2.63 6.04 -7.78
CA GLU A 43 2.38 4.64 -8.04
C GLU A 43 2.44 3.81 -6.76
N LYS A 44 3.42 4.10 -5.91
CA LYS A 44 3.54 3.41 -4.65
C LYS A 44 2.32 3.67 -3.78
N ARG A 45 1.86 4.92 -3.73
CA ARG A 45 0.69 5.26 -2.93
C ARG A 45 -0.56 4.54 -3.41
N ILE A 46 -0.75 4.48 -4.73
CA ILE A 46 -1.90 3.80 -5.30
C ILE A 46 -1.85 2.31 -4.98
N ALA A 47 -0.67 1.70 -5.12
CA ALA A 47 -0.53 0.28 -4.83
C ALA A 47 -0.76 -0.01 -3.35
N ALA A 48 -0.25 0.85 -2.48
CA ALA A 48 -0.45 0.69 -1.04
C ALA A 48 -1.93 0.80 -0.68
N GLN A 49 -2.61 1.77 -1.27
CA GLN A 49 -4.02 1.96 -0.99
C GLN A 49 -4.85 0.76 -1.44
N ALA A 50 -4.55 0.24 -2.63
CA ALA A 50 -5.28 -0.91 -3.12
C ALA A 50 -5.07 -2.13 -2.21
N TYR A 51 -3.85 -2.32 -1.73
CA TYR A 51 -3.55 -3.42 -0.84
C TYR A 51 -4.28 -3.26 0.50
N GLU A 52 -4.25 -2.05 1.06
CA GLU A 52 -4.92 -1.78 2.33
C GLU A 52 -6.43 -1.98 2.22
N GLU A 53 -7.02 -1.52 1.13
CA GLU A 53 -8.45 -1.69 0.92
C GLU A 53 -8.81 -3.16 0.83
N ALA A 54 -7.97 -3.96 0.16
CA ALA A 54 -8.22 -5.38 0.06
C ALA A 54 -8.11 -6.07 1.42
N LEU A 55 -7.16 -5.63 2.26
CA LEU A 55 -7.04 -6.18 3.60
C LEU A 55 -8.26 -5.85 4.45
N VAL A 56 -8.71 -4.61 4.38
CA VAL A 56 -9.88 -4.20 5.14
C VAL A 56 -11.11 -4.99 4.68
N ALA A 57 -11.23 -5.22 3.37
CA ALA A 57 -12.36 -5.99 2.84
C ALA A 57 -12.36 -7.42 3.38
N ARG A 58 -11.20 -7.95 3.76
CA ARG A 58 -11.13 -9.28 4.34
C ARG A 58 -11.35 -9.28 5.85
N GLY A 59 -11.52 -8.11 6.44
CA GLY A 59 -11.72 -8.03 7.87
C GLY A 59 -10.46 -7.79 8.68
N TRP A 60 -9.35 -7.55 8.01
CA TRP A 60 -8.13 -7.21 8.74
C TRP A 60 -8.21 -5.82 9.27
N GLN A 61 -7.61 -5.61 10.42
CA GLN A 61 -7.50 -4.27 10.98
C GLN A 61 -6.13 -3.73 10.69
N ILE A 62 -6.09 -2.58 10.07
CA ILE A 62 -4.83 -1.95 9.72
C ILE A 62 -4.62 -0.79 10.69
N PRO A 63 -3.60 -0.87 11.55
CA PRO A 63 -3.34 0.23 12.47
C PRO A 63 -3.15 1.51 11.69
N GLY A 64 -3.57 2.58 12.12
CA GLY A 64 -3.45 3.82 11.41
C GLY A 64 -4.51 4.05 10.37
N LEU A 65 -5.04 3.01 9.78
CA LEU A 65 -6.12 3.14 8.83
C LEU A 65 -7.46 2.94 9.51
N ALA A 66 -7.60 1.79 10.18
CA ALA A 66 -8.87 1.47 10.82
C ALA A 66 -9.02 2.19 12.14
N ILE A 67 -7.94 2.36 12.84
CA ILE A 67 -8.01 2.90 14.17
C ILE A 67 -7.75 4.38 14.23
N GLY A 68 -7.04 4.89 13.26
CA GLY A 68 -6.62 6.26 13.30
C GLY A 68 -7.68 7.26 13.71
N PRO A 69 -8.79 7.31 13.00
CA PRO A 69 -9.81 8.29 13.37
C PRO A 69 -10.40 8.04 14.73
N MET A 70 -10.61 6.79 15.06
CA MET A 70 -11.20 6.47 16.33
C MET A 70 -10.24 6.69 17.47
N ALA A 71 -9.00 6.41 17.24
CA ALA A 71 -8.00 6.64 18.25
C ALA A 71 -7.93 8.10 18.60
N ARG A 72 -8.00 8.95 17.60
CA ARG A 72 -8.00 10.35 17.91
C ARG A 72 -9.20 10.77 18.67
N ALA A 73 -10.33 10.25 18.30
CA ALA A 73 -11.54 10.61 18.99
C ALA A 73 -11.50 10.14 20.43
N SER A 74 -10.96 8.97 20.65
CA SER A 74 -10.99 8.51 22.00
C SER A 74 -9.83 9.03 22.77
N ARG A 75 -8.77 9.57 22.12
CA ARG A 75 -7.72 9.85 22.81
C ARG A 75 -7.61 10.91 23.47
N TRP A 76 -8.13 11.44 23.22
CA TRP A 76 -7.90 12.32 23.95
C TRP A 76 -7.74 13.36 23.64
#